data_2254bc79c50f7c8a776a11eda5b6d093
#
_entry.id   2254bc79c50f7c8a776a11eda5b6d093
#
_cell.length_a   1.000
_cell.length_b   1.000
_cell.length_c   1.000
_cell.angle_alpha   90.00
_cell.angle_beta   90.00
_cell.angle_gamma   90.00
#
_symmetry.space_group_name_H-M   'P 1'
#
loop_
_entity.id
_entity.type
_entity.pdbx_description
1 polymer ?
#
loop_
_entity_poly.entity_id
_entity_poly.type
_entity_poly.pdbx_seq_one_letter_code
_entity_poly.pdbx_strand_id
1 'polypeptide(L)'
;MVGADLSGIELRMFAHYLSHYDHGRYGEILLNGDIHQVNADKIGISRKLVKTVTYAFLYGAGDEKIGLSYDPQLSPAKAKQKGAEIRQAYLDAIEGLEKLVNEAKEKVRTDGYLRAIDGRYIAVDGSHKALNYLLQSGAGCIAKRWMVIANENIKQLNIEAHQLGFIHDELQFECNPAHADTLMFNLELAAAQAGEYYNLRIPIAAEASTGTTWADTH
;
A
#
# COMPACT_ATOMS: atom_id res chain seq x y z
N MET A 1 -1.32 -17.46 -19.63
CA MET A 1 -1.70 -16.22 -18.91
C MET A 1 -0.46 -15.58 -18.32
N VAL A 2 -0.48 -14.28 -18.14
CA VAL A 2 0.51 -13.52 -17.37
C VAL A 2 -0.26 -12.66 -16.37
N GLY A 3 0.08 -12.79 -15.09
CA GLY A 3 -0.44 -11.97 -14.01
C GLY A 3 0.67 -11.11 -13.42
N ALA A 4 0.33 -9.96 -12.89
CA ALA A 4 1.24 -9.11 -12.12
C ALA A 4 0.51 -8.39 -10.99
N ASP A 5 1.16 -8.28 -9.84
CA ASP A 5 0.65 -7.63 -8.63
C ASP A 5 1.62 -6.54 -8.16
N LEU A 6 1.09 -5.42 -7.67
CA LEU A 6 1.91 -4.33 -7.13
C LEU A 6 2.47 -4.71 -5.76
N SER A 7 3.79 -4.80 -5.65
CA SER A 7 4.49 -5.22 -4.44
C SER A 7 4.27 -4.25 -3.28
N GLY A 8 3.38 -4.61 -2.34
CA GLY A 8 3.15 -3.89 -1.09
C GLY A 8 2.76 -2.44 -1.27
N ILE A 9 1.84 -2.14 -2.17
CA ILE A 9 1.48 -0.77 -2.57
C ILE A 9 1.05 0.11 -1.38
N GLU A 10 0.32 -0.42 -0.41
CA GLU A 10 -0.10 0.36 0.77
C GLU A 10 1.10 0.79 1.61
N LEU A 11 2.07 -0.11 1.83
CA LEU A 11 3.28 0.23 2.60
C LEU A 11 4.17 1.22 1.85
N ARG A 12 4.23 1.12 0.52
CA ARG A 12 4.95 2.07 -0.32
C ARG A 12 4.27 3.44 -0.31
N MET A 13 2.95 3.51 -0.40
CA MET A 13 2.21 4.77 -0.25
C MET A 13 2.40 5.35 1.15
N PHE A 14 2.39 4.51 2.18
CA PHE A 14 2.68 4.95 3.55
C PHE A 14 4.10 5.53 3.66
N ALA A 15 5.11 4.84 3.14
CA ALA A 15 6.49 5.32 3.10
C ALA A 15 6.63 6.66 2.34
N HIS A 16 5.91 6.81 1.22
CA HIS A 16 5.89 8.05 0.45
C HIS A 16 5.44 9.25 1.30
N TYR A 17 4.31 9.15 1.97
CA TYR A 17 3.80 10.24 2.82
C TYR A 17 4.65 10.45 4.07
N LEU A 18 5.13 9.37 4.68
CA LEU A 18 5.96 9.44 5.88
C LEU A 18 7.33 10.08 5.62
N SER A 19 7.85 9.95 4.40
CA SER A 19 9.17 10.50 4.01
C SER A 19 9.33 12.01 4.21
N HIS A 20 8.23 12.75 4.35
CA HIS A 20 8.25 14.16 4.71
C HIS A 20 8.71 14.41 6.17
N TYR A 21 8.64 13.39 7.02
CA TYR A 21 8.87 13.49 8.46
C TYR A 21 10.07 12.67 8.93
N ASP A 22 10.35 11.54 8.26
CA ASP A 22 11.43 10.60 8.61
C ASP A 22 12.60 10.61 7.63
N HIS A 23 12.61 11.56 6.68
CA HIS A 23 13.64 11.69 5.62
C HIS A 23 13.80 10.40 4.77
N GLY A 24 12.74 9.61 4.63
CA GLY A 24 12.72 8.40 3.82
C GLY A 24 13.21 7.13 4.53
N ARG A 25 13.50 7.20 5.83
CA ARG A 25 14.03 6.07 6.61
C ARG A 25 13.12 4.84 6.60
N TYR A 26 11.82 5.04 6.73
CA TYR A 26 10.86 3.92 6.67
C TYR A 26 10.91 3.22 5.31
N GLY A 27 10.95 3.99 4.23
CA GLY A 27 11.06 3.49 2.87
C GLY A 27 12.36 2.72 2.62
N GLU A 28 13.47 3.21 3.14
CA GLU A 28 14.77 2.51 3.04
C GLU A 28 14.73 1.14 3.73
N ILE A 29 14.16 1.05 4.94
CA ILE A 29 14.00 -0.22 5.65
C ILE A 29 13.01 -1.13 4.92
N LEU A 30 11.93 -0.60 4.36
CA LEU A 30 10.94 -1.36 3.60
C LEU A 30 11.57 -2.03 2.37
N LEU A 31 12.48 -1.34 1.67
CA LEU A 31 13.11 -1.82 0.44
C LEU A 31 14.27 -2.78 0.69
N ASN A 32 15.05 -2.58 1.76
CA ASN A 32 16.33 -3.26 1.97
C ASN A 32 16.33 -4.19 3.19
N GLY A 33 15.24 -4.26 3.93
CA GLY A 33 15.18 -5.02 5.18
C GLY A 33 13.79 -5.61 5.47
N ASP A 34 13.54 -5.91 6.73
CA ASP A 34 12.24 -6.38 7.22
C ASP A 34 11.61 -5.34 8.15
N ILE A 35 10.77 -4.48 7.58
CA ILE A 35 10.10 -3.40 8.32
C ILE A 35 9.21 -3.94 9.44
N HIS A 36 8.62 -5.12 9.26
CA HIS A 36 7.80 -5.72 10.31
C HIS A 36 8.65 -6.22 11.48
N GLN A 37 9.84 -6.77 11.22
CA GLN A 37 10.76 -7.17 12.29
C GLN A 37 11.30 -5.95 13.03
N VAL A 38 11.73 -4.91 12.32
CA VAL A 38 12.22 -3.67 12.93
C VAL A 38 11.17 -3.04 13.85
N ASN A 39 9.92 -3.01 13.41
CA ASN A 39 8.82 -2.47 14.23
C ASN A 39 8.46 -3.42 15.39
N ALA A 40 8.56 -4.75 15.21
CA ALA A 40 8.35 -5.74 16.26
C ALA A 40 9.33 -5.56 17.42
N ASP A 41 10.60 -5.38 17.09
CA ASP A 41 11.67 -5.17 18.08
C ASP A 41 11.46 -3.87 18.88
N LYS A 42 10.98 -2.81 18.23
CA LYS A 42 10.69 -1.53 18.89
C LYS A 42 9.46 -1.57 19.79
N ILE A 43 8.41 -2.27 19.36
CA ILE A 43 7.12 -2.31 20.06
C ILE A 43 7.08 -3.41 21.12
N GLY A 44 7.96 -4.42 21.02
CA GLY A 44 8.01 -5.54 21.94
C GLY A 44 6.91 -6.59 21.74
N ILE A 45 6.44 -6.76 20.49
CA ILE A 45 5.44 -7.78 20.12
C ILE A 45 5.96 -8.61 18.94
N SER A 46 5.33 -9.77 18.67
CA SER A 46 5.79 -10.64 17.58
C SER A 46 5.68 -10.00 16.20
N ARG A 47 6.59 -10.34 15.29
CA ARG A 47 6.59 -9.91 13.89
C ARG A 47 5.24 -10.16 13.18
N LYS A 48 4.64 -11.36 13.43
CA LYS A 48 3.33 -11.72 12.89
C LYS A 48 2.26 -10.73 13.35
N LEU A 49 2.26 -10.40 14.64
CA LEU A 49 1.30 -9.46 15.21
C LEU A 49 1.53 -8.04 14.70
N VAL A 50 2.79 -7.59 14.60
CA VAL A 50 3.09 -6.27 14.00
C VAL A 50 2.57 -6.19 12.58
N LYS A 51 2.77 -7.21 11.75
CA LYS A 51 2.21 -7.22 10.39
C LYS A 51 0.69 -7.01 10.41
N THR A 52 -0.03 -7.74 11.26
CA THR A 52 -1.49 -7.61 11.42
C THR A 52 -1.88 -6.20 11.91
N VAL A 53 -1.16 -5.67 12.91
CA VAL A 53 -1.40 -4.32 13.46
C VAL A 53 -1.13 -3.24 12.41
N THR A 54 -0.04 -3.36 11.65
CA THR A 54 0.30 -2.43 10.56
C THR A 54 -0.86 -2.30 9.57
N TYR A 55 -1.32 -3.41 9.01
CA TYR A 55 -2.44 -3.36 8.07
C TYR A 55 -3.73 -2.90 8.72
N ALA A 56 -4.06 -3.37 9.92
CA ALA A 56 -5.21 -2.87 10.66
C ALA A 56 -5.17 -1.36 10.87
N PHE A 57 -4.00 -0.81 11.19
CA PHE A 57 -3.78 0.62 11.34
C PHE A 57 -3.95 1.37 10.01
N LEU A 58 -3.32 0.91 8.93
CA LEU A 58 -3.40 1.53 7.61
C LEU A 58 -4.82 1.51 7.05
N TYR A 59 -5.58 0.45 7.33
CA TYR A 59 -7.00 0.34 6.97
C TYR A 59 -7.95 1.04 7.94
N GLY A 60 -7.43 1.76 8.94
CA GLY A 60 -8.24 2.58 9.85
C GLY A 60 -9.03 1.78 10.90
N ALA A 61 -8.57 0.58 11.26
CA ALA A 61 -9.22 -0.21 12.30
C ALA A 61 -9.26 0.54 13.64
N GLY A 62 -10.39 0.45 14.35
CA GLY A 62 -10.52 0.97 15.71
C GLY A 62 -9.73 0.15 16.75
N ASP A 63 -9.54 0.70 17.95
CA ASP A 63 -8.74 0.09 19.01
C ASP A 63 -9.23 -1.30 19.41
N GLU A 64 -10.55 -1.49 19.48
CA GLU A 64 -11.13 -2.80 19.78
C GLU A 64 -10.67 -3.88 18.79
N LYS A 65 -10.71 -3.58 17.50
CA LYS A 65 -10.26 -4.52 16.45
C LYS A 65 -8.76 -4.82 16.53
N ILE A 66 -7.94 -3.82 16.85
CA ILE A 66 -6.50 -4.00 17.06
C ILE A 66 -6.26 -4.89 18.29
N GLY A 67 -6.98 -4.64 19.40
CA GLY A 67 -6.88 -5.45 20.61
C GLY A 67 -7.33 -6.91 20.42
N LEU A 68 -8.42 -7.14 19.68
CA LEU A 68 -8.85 -8.49 19.31
C LEU A 68 -7.90 -9.22 18.36
N SER A 69 -7.14 -8.47 17.54
CA SER A 69 -6.06 -9.04 16.73
C SER A 69 -4.87 -9.50 17.58
N TYR A 70 -4.66 -8.86 18.75
CA TYR A 70 -3.66 -9.28 19.73
C TYR A 70 -4.11 -10.54 20.49
N ASP A 71 -5.32 -10.52 21.04
CA ASP A 71 -5.91 -11.64 21.75
C ASP A 71 -7.43 -11.68 21.50
N PRO A 72 -7.91 -12.65 20.70
CA PRO A 72 -9.34 -12.79 20.37
C PRO A 72 -10.24 -13.12 21.57
N GLN A 73 -9.68 -13.49 22.73
CA GLN A 73 -10.43 -13.86 23.93
C GLN A 73 -10.70 -12.64 24.86
N LEU A 74 -10.19 -11.46 24.53
CA LEU A 74 -10.41 -10.26 25.32
C LEU A 74 -11.89 -9.83 25.29
N SER A 75 -12.40 -9.38 26.43
CA SER A 75 -13.68 -8.67 26.44
C SER A 75 -13.58 -7.36 25.66
N PRO A 76 -14.68 -6.82 25.10
CA PRO A 76 -14.65 -5.59 24.29
C PRO A 76 -13.94 -4.43 24.97
N ALA A 77 -14.16 -4.22 26.27
CA ALA A 77 -13.50 -3.15 27.03
C ALA A 77 -11.98 -3.37 27.15
N LYS A 78 -11.53 -4.59 27.46
CA LYS A 78 -10.11 -4.95 27.52
C LYS A 78 -9.45 -4.90 26.15
N ALA A 79 -10.16 -5.36 25.12
CA ALA A 79 -9.68 -5.28 23.72
C ALA A 79 -9.46 -3.82 23.31
N LYS A 80 -10.42 -2.94 23.58
CA LYS A 80 -10.29 -1.51 23.30
C LYS A 80 -9.11 -0.88 24.03
N GLN A 81 -8.94 -1.18 25.32
CA GLN A 81 -7.79 -0.69 26.10
C GLN A 81 -6.46 -1.20 25.51
N LYS A 82 -6.35 -2.52 25.27
CA LYS A 82 -5.14 -3.14 24.72
C LYS A 82 -4.82 -2.62 23.32
N GLY A 83 -5.83 -2.43 22.49
CA GLY A 83 -5.67 -1.85 21.16
C GLY A 83 -5.19 -0.42 21.19
N ALA A 84 -5.65 0.41 22.14
CA ALA A 84 -5.16 1.77 22.33
C ALA A 84 -3.67 1.80 22.75
N GLU A 85 -3.27 0.91 23.67
CA GLU A 85 -1.86 0.74 24.07
C GLU A 85 -0.97 0.35 22.86
N ILE A 86 -1.39 -0.63 22.06
CA ILE A 86 -0.67 -1.08 20.86
C ILE A 86 -0.60 0.04 19.81
N ARG A 87 -1.70 0.75 19.58
CA ARG A 87 -1.74 1.90 18.67
C ARG A 87 -0.74 2.97 19.09
N GLN A 88 -0.71 3.33 20.37
CA GLN A 88 0.23 4.33 20.86
C GLN A 88 1.68 3.86 20.70
N ALA A 89 1.99 2.63 21.08
CA ALA A 89 3.32 2.06 20.87
C ALA A 89 3.74 2.04 19.39
N TYR A 90 2.78 1.82 18.47
CA TYR A 90 3.03 1.86 17.03
C TYR A 90 3.31 3.29 16.53
N LEU A 91 2.58 4.29 17.03
CA LEU A 91 2.82 5.70 16.73
C LEU A 91 4.20 6.14 17.23
N ASP A 92 4.57 5.74 18.44
CA ASP A 92 5.84 6.11 19.09
C ASP A 92 7.05 5.43 18.41
N ALA A 93 6.88 4.19 17.91
CA ALA A 93 7.94 3.41 17.28
C ALA A 93 8.34 3.93 15.89
N ILE A 94 7.43 4.59 15.17
CA ILE A 94 7.64 5.05 13.80
C ILE A 94 7.81 6.56 13.78
N GLU A 95 9.02 7.00 13.48
CA GLU A 95 9.37 8.43 13.42
C GLU A 95 8.45 9.18 12.46
N GLY A 96 7.86 10.28 12.95
CA GLY A 96 6.99 11.14 12.17
C GLY A 96 5.56 10.65 11.96
N LEU A 97 5.22 9.40 12.35
CA LEU A 97 3.89 8.84 12.10
C LEU A 97 2.79 9.60 12.81
N GLU A 98 2.98 9.93 14.09
CA GLU A 98 1.98 10.69 14.84
C GLU A 98 1.71 12.05 14.18
N LYS A 99 2.77 12.72 13.71
CA LYS A 99 2.66 14.00 13.00
C LYS A 99 1.88 13.87 11.70
N LEU A 100 2.21 12.87 10.87
CA LEU A 100 1.48 12.57 9.63
C LEU A 100 -0.02 12.34 9.90
N VAL A 101 -0.35 11.52 10.91
CA VAL A 101 -1.74 11.22 11.28
C VAL A 101 -2.48 12.47 11.74
N ASN A 102 -1.85 13.28 12.59
CA ASN A 102 -2.47 14.47 13.15
C ASN A 102 -2.68 15.56 12.09
N GLU A 103 -1.72 15.78 11.21
CA GLU A 103 -1.87 16.74 10.11
C GLU A 103 -2.96 16.31 9.10
N ALA A 104 -3.02 15.02 8.76
CA ALA A 104 -4.09 14.52 7.91
C ALA A 104 -5.48 14.68 8.54
N LYS A 105 -5.61 14.41 9.85
CA LYS A 105 -6.86 14.62 10.60
C LYS A 105 -7.26 16.10 10.65
N GLU A 106 -6.30 16.97 10.92
CA GLU A 106 -6.54 18.40 11.00
C GLU A 106 -6.97 18.97 9.64
N LYS A 107 -6.32 18.53 8.56
CA LYS A 107 -6.70 18.91 7.20
C LYS A 107 -8.15 18.57 6.89
N VAL A 108 -8.61 17.37 7.28
CA VAL A 108 -10.02 16.97 7.11
C VAL A 108 -10.96 17.81 7.98
N ARG A 109 -10.57 18.15 9.21
CA ARG A 109 -11.41 19.00 10.10
C ARG A 109 -11.55 20.41 9.57
N THR A 110 -10.47 20.99 9.01
CA THR A 110 -10.43 22.35 8.52
C THR A 110 -11.06 22.51 7.15
N ASP A 111 -10.68 21.64 6.21
CA ASP A 111 -11.04 21.78 4.79
C ASP A 111 -12.18 20.84 4.38
N GLY A 112 -12.46 19.78 5.14
CA GLY A 112 -13.44 18.75 4.79
C GLY A 112 -12.96 17.71 3.78
N TYR A 113 -11.74 17.86 3.24
CA TYR A 113 -11.18 16.97 2.23
C TYR A 113 -9.65 16.86 2.34
N LEU A 114 -9.10 15.83 1.65
CA LEU A 114 -7.67 15.68 1.39
C LEU A 114 -7.39 15.86 -0.11
N ARG A 115 -6.12 16.01 -0.48
CA ARG A 115 -5.67 15.94 -1.87
C ARG A 115 -4.97 14.63 -2.15
N ALA A 116 -5.40 13.96 -3.21
CA ALA A 116 -4.72 12.79 -3.76
C ALA A 116 -3.41 13.19 -4.47
N ILE A 117 -2.57 12.20 -4.79
CA ILE A 117 -1.30 12.40 -5.52
C ILE A 117 -1.50 12.96 -6.93
N ASP A 118 -2.67 12.79 -7.53
CA ASP A 118 -3.06 13.34 -8.84
C ASP A 118 -3.78 14.69 -8.73
N GLY A 119 -3.86 15.27 -7.52
CA GLY A 119 -4.45 16.57 -7.25
C GLY A 119 -5.96 16.59 -7.02
N ARG A 120 -6.67 15.46 -7.22
CA ARG A 120 -8.12 15.40 -6.95
C ARG A 120 -8.45 15.56 -5.47
N TYR A 121 -9.66 16.02 -5.20
CA TYR A 121 -10.17 16.09 -3.83
C TYR A 121 -10.71 14.73 -3.37
N ILE A 122 -10.34 14.35 -2.15
CA ILE A 122 -10.82 13.15 -1.48
C ILE A 122 -11.77 13.59 -0.38
N ALA A 123 -13.07 13.39 -0.57
CA ALA A 123 -14.07 13.60 0.48
C ALA A 123 -13.85 12.54 1.59
N VAL A 124 -13.78 12.98 2.84
CA VAL A 124 -13.53 12.09 3.99
C VAL A 124 -14.67 12.23 4.99
N ASP A 125 -15.38 11.16 5.24
CA ASP A 125 -16.55 11.09 6.11
C ASP A 125 -16.25 11.11 7.61
N GLY A 126 -14.95 11.13 7.99
CA GLY A 126 -14.51 11.22 9.38
C GLY A 126 -13.01 11.37 9.50
N SER A 127 -12.54 12.35 10.28
CA SER A 127 -11.10 12.65 10.40
C SER A 127 -10.25 11.47 10.86
N HIS A 128 -10.82 10.52 11.60
CA HIS A 128 -10.11 9.29 12.02
C HIS A 128 -9.76 8.35 10.86
N LYS A 129 -10.42 8.51 9.71
CA LYS A 129 -10.15 7.74 8.49
C LYS A 129 -9.18 8.44 7.53
N ALA A 130 -8.72 9.66 7.86
CA ALA A 130 -7.95 10.50 6.97
C ALA A 130 -6.74 9.79 6.35
N LEU A 131 -5.91 9.13 7.17
CA LEU A 131 -4.74 8.39 6.66
C LEU A 131 -5.15 7.26 5.70
N ASN A 132 -6.15 6.46 6.08
CA ASN A 132 -6.62 5.37 5.22
C ASN A 132 -7.08 5.87 3.84
N TYR A 133 -7.91 6.91 3.81
CA TYR A 133 -8.39 7.51 2.54
C TYR A 133 -7.23 8.04 1.69
N LEU A 134 -6.22 8.65 2.33
CA LEU A 134 -5.04 9.16 1.64
C LEU A 134 -4.24 8.02 0.97
N LEU A 135 -3.98 6.94 1.72
CA LEU A 135 -3.23 5.79 1.23
C LEU A 135 -3.97 5.03 0.13
N GLN A 136 -5.26 4.72 0.34
CA GLN A 136 -6.09 4.00 -0.62
C GLN A 136 -6.29 4.80 -1.92
N SER A 137 -6.49 6.12 -1.81
CA SER A 137 -6.56 6.97 -2.99
C SER A 137 -5.24 6.98 -3.78
N GLY A 138 -4.11 7.08 -3.09
CA GLY A 138 -2.79 7.02 -3.73
C GLY A 138 -2.54 5.68 -4.41
N ALA A 139 -2.80 4.57 -3.73
CA ALA A 139 -2.67 3.22 -4.29
C ALA A 139 -3.54 3.06 -5.55
N GLY A 140 -4.81 3.50 -5.50
CA GLY A 140 -5.70 3.46 -6.65
C GLY A 140 -5.25 4.33 -7.83
N CYS A 141 -4.62 5.49 -7.58
CA CYS A 141 -4.02 6.32 -8.63
C CYS A 141 -2.86 5.60 -9.30
N ILE A 142 -1.96 5.01 -8.51
CA ILE A 142 -0.81 4.25 -9.03
C ILE A 142 -1.27 3.05 -9.85
N ALA A 143 -2.17 2.22 -9.31
CA ALA A 143 -2.65 1.02 -10.00
C ALA A 143 -3.29 1.35 -11.36
N LYS A 144 -4.08 2.40 -11.43
CA LYS A 144 -4.69 2.85 -12.70
C LYS A 144 -3.66 3.44 -13.67
N ARG A 145 -2.68 4.19 -13.18
CA ARG A 145 -1.60 4.72 -14.03
C ARG A 145 -0.74 3.58 -14.56
N TRP A 146 -0.41 2.62 -13.71
CA TRP A 146 0.29 1.40 -14.10
C TRP A 146 -0.42 0.67 -15.24
N MET A 147 -1.71 0.41 -15.09
CA MET A 147 -2.53 -0.22 -16.13
C MET A 147 -2.47 0.55 -17.46
N VAL A 148 -2.56 1.88 -17.42
CA VAL A 148 -2.51 2.72 -18.63
C VAL A 148 -1.15 2.60 -19.30
N ILE A 149 -0.04 2.80 -18.54
CA ILE A 149 1.32 2.71 -19.08
C ILE A 149 1.59 1.31 -19.65
N ALA A 150 1.21 0.25 -18.92
CA ALA A 150 1.38 -1.13 -19.37
C ALA A 150 0.71 -1.37 -20.74
N ASN A 151 -0.54 -0.94 -20.89
CA ASN A 151 -1.28 -1.10 -22.14
C ASN A 151 -0.74 -0.21 -23.28
N GLU A 152 -0.22 0.97 -22.99
CA GLU A 152 0.46 1.83 -23.97
C GLU A 152 1.74 1.16 -24.48
N ASN A 153 2.57 0.62 -23.57
CA ASN A 153 3.79 -0.09 -23.90
C ASN A 153 3.51 -1.38 -24.70
N ILE A 154 2.48 -2.17 -24.33
CA ILE A 154 2.04 -3.36 -25.06
C ILE A 154 1.78 -3.04 -26.54
N LYS A 155 1.07 -1.93 -26.80
CA LYS A 155 0.78 -1.46 -28.15
C LYS A 155 2.05 -1.01 -28.90
N GLN A 156 2.92 -0.23 -28.25
CA GLN A 156 4.16 0.28 -28.84
C GLN A 156 5.15 -0.85 -29.21
N LEU A 157 5.22 -1.88 -28.35
CA LEU A 157 6.12 -3.02 -28.53
C LEU A 157 5.51 -4.13 -29.41
N ASN A 158 4.26 -3.96 -29.88
CA ASN A 158 3.50 -4.97 -30.63
C ASN A 158 3.45 -6.32 -29.90
N ILE A 159 3.27 -6.32 -28.59
CA ILE A 159 3.08 -7.53 -27.79
C ILE A 159 1.67 -8.06 -28.07
N GLU A 160 1.56 -9.31 -28.50
CA GLU A 160 0.27 -9.98 -28.68
C GLU A 160 -0.27 -10.43 -27.33
N ALA A 161 -0.97 -9.51 -26.66
CA ALA A 161 -1.55 -9.70 -25.33
C ALA A 161 -2.84 -8.89 -25.17
N HIS A 162 -3.79 -9.45 -24.38
CA HIS A 162 -5.05 -8.80 -24.07
C HIS A 162 -5.31 -8.81 -22.58
N GLN A 163 -5.63 -7.66 -22.02
CA GLN A 163 -5.98 -7.55 -20.60
C GLN A 163 -7.32 -8.22 -20.34
N LEU A 164 -7.34 -9.17 -19.41
CA LEU A 164 -8.52 -9.90 -18.96
C LEU A 164 -9.12 -9.34 -17.67
N GLY A 165 -8.28 -8.82 -16.79
CA GLY A 165 -8.70 -8.35 -15.48
C GLY A 165 -7.85 -7.20 -14.94
N PHE A 166 -8.50 -6.41 -14.08
CA PHE A 166 -7.88 -5.44 -13.18
C PHE A 166 -8.57 -5.57 -11.82
N ILE A 167 -7.92 -6.23 -10.88
CA ILE A 167 -8.48 -6.61 -9.60
C ILE A 167 -7.63 -5.96 -8.51
N HIS A 168 -8.16 -4.92 -7.86
CA HIS A 168 -7.45 -4.12 -6.85
C HIS A 168 -6.13 -3.52 -7.39
N ASP A 169 -5.02 -4.17 -7.14
CA ASP A 169 -3.65 -3.83 -7.52
C ASP A 169 -2.99 -4.91 -8.39
N GLU A 170 -3.81 -5.79 -8.98
CA GLU A 170 -3.41 -6.89 -9.85
C GLU A 170 -3.90 -6.67 -11.28
N LEU A 171 -3.06 -6.99 -12.27
CA LEU A 171 -3.39 -7.06 -13.70
C LEU A 171 -3.25 -8.50 -14.20
N GLN A 172 -4.24 -8.95 -14.99
CA GLN A 172 -4.24 -10.27 -15.62
C GLN A 172 -4.38 -10.12 -17.13
N PHE A 173 -3.56 -10.88 -17.86
CA PHE A 173 -3.51 -10.90 -19.32
C PHE A 173 -3.55 -12.32 -19.87
N GLU A 174 -4.18 -12.50 -21.03
CA GLU A 174 -3.81 -13.57 -21.94
C GLU A 174 -2.74 -13.06 -22.90
N CYS A 175 -1.80 -13.90 -23.29
CA CYS A 175 -0.79 -13.54 -24.27
C CYS A 175 -0.32 -14.77 -25.08
N ASN A 176 0.26 -14.48 -26.25
CA ASN A 176 1.04 -15.48 -26.98
C ASN A 176 2.22 -15.93 -26.09
N PRO A 177 2.44 -17.24 -25.88
CA PRO A 177 3.55 -17.72 -25.05
C PRO A 177 4.93 -17.18 -25.48
N ALA A 178 5.15 -16.89 -26.74
CA ALA A 178 6.39 -16.29 -27.23
C ALA A 178 6.63 -14.86 -26.71
N HIS A 179 5.58 -14.19 -26.23
CA HIS A 179 5.66 -12.83 -25.69
C HIS A 179 5.57 -12.76 -24.15
N ALA A 180 5.45 -13.91 -23.46
CA ALA A 180 5.20 -13.93 -22.02
C ALA A 180 6.30 -13.20 -21.22
N ASP A 181 7.58 -13.49 -21.46
CA ASP A 181 8.70 -12.86 -20.77
C ASP A 181 8.76 -11.34 -21.06
N THR A 182 8.50 -10.93 -22.30
CA THR A 182 8.46 -9.51 -22.67
C THR A 182 7.30 -8.81 -21.99
N LEU A 183 6.14 -9.46 -21.87
CA LEU A 183 4.99 -8.92 -21.17
C LEU A 183 5.26 -8.79 -19.67
N MET A 184 5.82 -9.81 -19.02
CA MET A 184 6.18 -9.74 -17.59
C MET A 184 7.12 -8.56 -17.32
N PHE A 185 8.21 -8.46 -18.09
CA PHE A 185 9.15 -7.34 -17.97
C PHE A 185 8.46 -5.97 -18.17
N ASN A 186 7.56 -5.88 -19.15
CA ASN A 186 6.80 -4.66 -19.40
C ASN A 186 5.89 -4.28 -18.22
N LEU A 187 5.22 -5.25 -17.60
CA LEU A 187 4.35 -5.00 -16.44
C LEU A 187 5.16 -4.49 -15.25
N GLU A 188 6.31 -5.07 -14.98
CA GLU A 188 7.21 -4.64 -13.91
C GLU A 188 7.80 -3.24 -14.19
N LEU A 189 8.25 -2.98 -15.41
CA LEU A 189 8.75 -1.67 -15.83
C LEU A 189 7.68 -0.59 -15.73
N ALA A 190 6.46 -0.89 -16.19
CA ALA A 190 5.33 0.05 -16.13
C ALA A 190 4.96 0.44 -14.68
N ALA A 191 5.15 -0.46 -13.70
CA ALA A 191 4.94 -0.14 -12.29
C ALA A 191 5.94 0.91 -11.81
N ALA A 192 7.23 0.76 -12.12
CA ALA A 192 8.24 1.76 -11.81
C ALA A 192 7.91 3.11 -12.46
N GLN A 193 7.56 3.10 -13.74
CA GLN A 193 7.16 4.31 -14.49
C GLN A 193 5.91 4.99 -13.89
N ALA A 194 4.97 4.23 -13.33
CA ALA A 194 3.80 4.81 -12.66
C ALA A 194 4.19 5.57 -11.38
N GLY A 195 5.17 5.07 -10.64
CA GLY A 195 5.74 5.75 -9.48
C GLY A 195 6.48 7.04 -9.86
N GLU A 196 7.29 6.99 -10.91
CA GLU A 196 8.02 8.14 -11.46
C GLU A 196 7.06 9.22 -11.98
N TYR A 197 5.99 8.84 -12.67
CA TYR A 197 4.97 9.77 -13.18
C TYR A 197 4.38 10.67 -12.09
N TYR A 198 4.21 10.15 -10.88
CA TYR A 198 3.71 10.92 -9.73
C TYR A 198 4.82 11.45 -8.83
N ASN A 199 6.08 11.34 -9.22
CA ASN A 199 7.26 11.75 -8.42
C ASN A 199 7.22 11.17 -7.00
N LEU A 200 6.90 9.87 -6.88
CA LEU A 200 6.89 9.24 -5.58
C LEU A 200 8.30 9.18 -4.98
N ARG A 201 8.38 9.29 -3.66
CA ARG A 201 9.64 9.27 -2.89
C ARG A 201 10.12 7.85 -2.56
N ILE A 202 9.46 6.86 -3.11
CA ILE A 202 9.81 5.45 -3.02
C ILE A 202 9.51 4.81 -4.37
N PRO A 203 10.37 3.91 -4.89
CA PRO A 203 10.08 3.21 -6.14
C PRO A 203 8.86 2.31 -5.98
N ILE A 204 8.03 2.25 -7.01
CA ILE A 204 6.96 1.27 -7.14
C ILE A 204 7.51 0.07 -7.89
N ALA A 205 7.09 -1.12 -7.49
CA ALA A 205 7.45 -2.38 -8.13
C ALA A 205 6.21 -3.26 -8.30
N ALA A 206 6.27 -4.17 -9.24
CA ALA A 206 5.32 -5.26 -9.41
C ALA A 206 6.08 -6.58 -9.53
N GLU A 207 5.42 -7.66 -9.19
CA GLU A 207 5.91 -9.03 -9.39
C GLU A 207 5.02 -9.70 -10.43
N ALA A 208 5.63 -10.11 -11.55
CA ALA A 208 4.91 -10.77 -12.64
C ALA A 208 5.18 -12.27 -12.66
N SER A 209 4.18 -13.04 -13.02
CA SER A 209 4.25 -14.49 -13.13
C SER A 209 3.49 -14.99 -14.35
N THR A 210 3.83 -16.19 -14.84
CA THR A 210 3.16 -16.83 -15.97
C THR A 210 2.57 -18.17 -15.58
N GLY A 211 1.45 -18.53 -16.17
CA GLY A 211 0.74 -19.78 -15.91
C GLY A 211 -0.29 -20.10 -16.97
N THR A 212 -1.04 -21.19 -16.78
CA THR A 212 -2.13 -21.59 -17.67
C THR A 212 -3.49 -21.08 -17.20
N THR A 213 -3.62 -20.79 -15.92
CA THR A 213 -4.83 -20.30 -15.28
C THR A 213 -4.52 -19.08 -14.42
N TRP A 214 -5.55 -18.35 -14.00
CA TRP A 214 -5.39 -17.25 -13.03
C TRP A 214 -4.82 -17.76 -11.69
N ALA A 215 -5.22 -18.93 -11.23
CA ALA A 215 -4.69 -19.50 -9.99
C ALA A 215 -3.18 -19.78 -10.02
N ASP A 216 -2.57 -19.91 -11.22
CA ASP A 216 -1.12 -20.07 -11.37
C ASP A 216 -0.37 -18.73 -11.31
N THR A 217 -1.08 -17.62 -11.48
CA THR A 217 -0.51 -16.26 -11.63
C THR A 217 -0.95 -15.29 -10.51
N HIS A 218 -1.65 -15.82 -9.48
CA HIS A 218 -2.18 -15.04 -8.35
C HIS A 218 -1.48 -15.40 -7.03
#